data_8d3345e82427a8a5ed54d7de44e2aaba
#
_entry.id   8d3345e82427a8a5ed54d7de44e2aaba
#
_cell.length_a   1.000
_cell.length_b   1.000
_cell.length_c   1.000
_cell.angle_alpha   90.00
_cell.angle_beta   90.00
_cell.angle_gamma   90.00
#
_symmetry.space_group_name_H-M   'P 1'
#
loop_
_entity.id
_entity.type
_entity.pdbx_description
1 polymer ?
#
loop_
_entity_poly.entity_id
_entity_poly.type
_entity_poly.pdbx_seq_one_letter_code
_entity_poly.pdbx_strand_id
1 'polypeptide(L)'
;MAKRDEYEQKTEKLLEPILKENNFELYDVEFVKEAGTFYLRAYIDKEGGININDCELVSRRLSELLDEKDFIPDAYILEVSSPGLGRSLKKDKHFEKSIGDEVEVKLFKAIDKQKEFVGYLESFNDEVIVISDEDENEIEFERANVASVRLVVHF
;
A
#
# COMPACT_ATOMS: atom_id res chain seq x y z
N MET A 1 -1.15 20.83 5.11
CA MET A 1 -1.11 19.37 5.16
C MET A 1 -2.10 18.83 6.17
N ALA A 2 -2.76 17.72 5.84
CA ALA A 2 -3.63 17.06 6.81
C ALA A 2 -2.79 16.47 7.94
N LYS A 3 -3.28 16.50 9.17
CA LYS A 3 -2.59 15.91 10.33
C LYS A 3 -2.31 14.42 10.12
N ARG A 4 -3.19 13.73 9.39
CA ARG A 4 -3.02 12.32 9.05
C ARG A 4 -1.71 12.08 8.31
N ASP A 5 -1.40 12.90 7.31
CA ASP A 5 -0.15 12.78 6.55
C ASP A 5 1.07 13.00 7.42
N GLU A 6 1.00 13.94 8.35
CA GLU A 6 2.07 14.22 9.30
C GLU A 6 2.32 13.03 10.22
N TYR A 7 1.27 12.41 10.73
CA TYR A 7 1.38 11.22 11.59
C TYR A 7 1.98 10.04 10.83
N GLU A 8 1.54 9.85 9.60
CA GLU A 8 2.07 8.78 8.74
C GLU A 8 3.55 8.99 8.46
N GLN A 9 3.96 10.20 8.11
CA GLN A 9 5.36 10.51 7.83
C GLN A 9 6.26 10.34 9.05
N LYS A 10 5.82 10.80 10.22
CA LYS A 10 6.57 10.65 11.45
C LYS A 10 6.72 9.19 11.83
N THR A 11 5.67 8.40 11.64
CA THR A 11 5.69 6.95 11.90
C THR A 11 6.66 6.24 10.94
N GLU A 12 6.69 6.62 9.67
CA GLU A 12 7.65 6.08 8.70
C GLU A 12 9.09 6.30 9.15
N LYS A 13 9.40 7.49 9.67
CA LYS A 13 10.74 7.80 10.18
C LYS A 13 11.11 6.96 11.39
N LEU A 14 10.17 6.68 12.28
CA LEU A 14 10.41 5.80 13.42
C LEU A 14 10.64 4.35 12.98
N LEU A 15 9.97 3.93 11.92
CA LEU A 15 10.10 2.57 11.38
C LEU A 15 11.44 2.33 10.68
N GLU A 16 12.02 3.34 10.04
CA GLU A 16 13.25 3.18 9.25
C GLU A 16 14.34 2.40 9.97
N PRO A 17 14.78 2.78 11.19
CA PRO A 17 15.84 2.03 11.87
C PRO A 17 15.43 0.61 12.27
N ILE A 18 14.17 0.42 12.66
CA ILE A 18 13.66 -0.90 13.04
C ILE A 18 13.68 -1.85 11.85
N LEU A 19 13.21 -1.39 10.71
CA LEU A 19 13.14 -2.20 9.50
C LEU A 19 14.53 -2.49 8.94
N LYS A 20 15.42 -1.50 8.96
CA LYS A 20 16.79 -1.65 8.47
C LYS A 20 17.57 -2.68 9.27
N GLU A 21 17.44 -2.68 10.60
CA GLU A 21 18.09 -3.66 11.49
C GLU A 21 17.67 -5.09 11.17
N ASN A 22 16.46 -5.29 10.69
CA ASN A 22 15.88 -6.61 10.46
C ASN A 22 15.81 -7.01 8.98
N ASN A 23 16.32 -6.16 8.09
CA ASN A 23 16.23 -6.35 6.62
C ASN A 23 14.79 -6.46 6.12
N PHE A 24 13.91 -5.67 6.72
CA PHE A 24 12.51 -5.58 6.31
C PHE A 24 12.32 -4.34 5.42
N GLU A 25 11.28 -4.37 4.61
CA GLU A 25 10.89 -3.25 3.75
C GLU A 25 9.58 -2.63 4.25
N LEU A 26 9.46 -1.32 4.11
CA LEU A 26 8.21 -0.63 4.38
C LEU A 26 7.38 -0.60 3.11
N TYR A 27 6.16 -1.13 3.17
CA TYR A 27 5.22 -1.03 2.08
C TYR A 27 4.39 0.25 2.19
N ASP A 28 3.77 0.48 3.35
CA ASP A 28 2.96 1.69 3.58
C ASP A 28 2.67 1.90 5.07
N VAL A 29 2.28 3.13 5.40
CA VAL A 29 1.75 3.50 6.72
C VAL A 29 0.45 4.26 6.48
N GLU A 30 -0.60 3.88 7.21
CA GLU A 30 -1.91 4.52 7.14
C GLU A 30 -2.38 4.92 8.53
N PHE A 31 -2.92 6.13 8.67
CA PHE A 31 -3.65 6.55 9.86
C PHE A 31 -5.09 6.82 9.43
N VAL A 32 -5.99 5.92 9.80
CA VAL A 32 -7.38 5.93 9.31
C VAL A 32 -8.36 5.80 10.46
N LYS A 33 -9.59 6.26 10.24
CA LYS A 33 -10.69 6.12 11.19
C LYS A 33 -11.75 5.20 10.60
N GLU A 34 -12.04 4.11 11.29
CA GLU A 34 -13.08 3.16 10.89
C GLU A 34 -14.02 2.92 12.06
N ALA A 35 -15.32 3.04 11.83
CA ALA A 35 -16.35 2.81 12.85
C ALA A 35 -16.10 3.58 14.16
N GLY A 36 -15.58 4.80 14.06
CA GLY A 36 -15.31 5.66 15.21
C GLY A 36 -13.97 5.41 15.92
N THR A 37 -13.18 4.45 15.44
CA THR A 37 -11.88 4.10 16.03
C THR A 37 -10.76 4.48 15.08
N PHE A 38 -9.70 5.11 15.61
CA PHE A 38 -8.49 5.39 14.83
C PHE A 38 -7.57 4.18 14.82
N TYR A 39 -6.99 3.91 13.66
CA TYR A 39 -6.00 2.85 13.46
C TYR A 39 -4.74 3.44 12.84
N LEU A 40 -3.60 3.11 13.44
CA LEU A 40 -2.29 3.37 12.83
C LEU A 40 -1.79 2.02 12.31
N ARG A 41 -1.75 1.88 10.99
CA ARG A 41 -1.41 0.62 10.33
C ARG A 41 -0.09 0.75 9.58
N ALA A 42 0.83 -0.16 9.87
CA ALA A 42 2.10 -0.26 9.17
C ALA A 42 2.13 -1.59 8.39
N TYR A 43 2.40 -1.49 7.10
CA TYR A 43 2.50 -2.66 6.23
C TYR A 43 3.97 -2.87 5.90
N ILE A 44 4.51 -4.01 6.31
CA ILE A 44 5.93 -4.34 6.14
C ILE A 44 6.08 -5.64 5.37
N ASP A 45 7.22 -5.81 4.70
CA ASP A 45 7.50 -7.02 3.95
C ASP A 45 8.98 -7.37 4.06
N LYS A 46 9.36 -8.56 3.59
CA LYS A 46 10.74 -8.99 3.46
C LYS A 46 10.83 -10.05 2.37
N GLU A 47 12.05 -10.30 1.90
CA GLU A 47 12.30 -11.40 0.99
C GLU A 47 11.85 -12.72 1.62
N GLY A 48 11.03 -13.48 0.89
CA GLY A 48 10.45 -14.71 1.40
C GLY A 48 9.17 -14.56 2.19
N GLY A 49 8.74 -13.32 2.44
CA GLY A 49 7.48 -12.99 3.13
C GLY A 49 7.64 -12.74 4.63
N ILE A 50 6.82 -11.83 5.12
CA ILE A 50 6.75 -11.46 6.54
C ILE A 50 5.89 -12.50 7.29
N ASN A 51 6.31 -12.88 8.50
CA ASN A 51 5.53 -13.76 9.36
C ASN A 51 5.00 -13.00 10.60
N ILE A 52 4.20 -13.69 11.41
CA ILE A 52 3.59 -13.11 12.61
C ILE A 52 4.63 -12.62 13.62
N ASN A 53 5.71 -13.37 13.80
CA ASN A 53 6.78 -13.00 14.73
C ASN A 53 7.49 -11.72 14.29
N ASP A 54 7.68 -11.55 12.98
CA ASP A 54 8.27 -10.34 12.42
C ASP A 54 7.40 -9.12 12.69
N CYS A 55 6.09 -9.26 12.47
CA CYS A 55 5.13 -8.19 12.75
C CYS A 55 5.09 -7.84 14.23
N GLU A 56 5.12 -8.83 15.09
CA GLU A 56 5.11 -8.62 16.54
C GLU A 56 6.36 -7.88 17.02
N LEU A 57 7.53 -8.24 16.51
CA LEU A 57 8.78 -7.57 16.84
C LEU A 57 8.73 -6.09 16.46
N VAL A 58 8.30 -5.79 15.25
CA VAL A 58 8.18 -4.41 14.76
C VAL A 58 7.12 -3.65 15.56
N SER A 59 5.99 -4.29 15.84
CA SER A 59 4.90 -3.68 16.61
C SER A 59 5.35 -3.25 18.00
N ARG A 60 6.09 -4.09 18.71
CA ARG A 60 6.61 -3.78 20.03
C ARG A 60 7.58 -2.60 20.01
N ARG A 61 8.53 -2.63 19.09
CA ARG A 61 9.54 -1.56 18.97
C ARG A 61 8.89 -0.24 18.58
N LEU A 62 7.97 -0.29 17.62
CA LEU A 62 7.25 0.90 17.18
C LEU A 62 6.36 1.47 18.28
N SER A 63 5.66 0.61 19.02
CA SER A 63 4.81 1.02 20.13
C SER A 63 5.60 1.79 21.21
N GLU A 64 6.79 1.30 21.56
CA GLU A 64 7.67 1.96 22.51
C GLU A 64 8.07 3.36 22.02
N LEU A 65 8.43 3.49 20.75
CA LEU A 65 8.82 4.78 20.17
C LEU A 65 7.63 5.73 20.05
N LEU A 66 6.45 5.24 19.73
CA LEU A 66 5.24 6.06 19.65
C LEU A 66 4.86 6.60 21.03
N ASP A 67 4.99 5.79 22.07
CA ASP A 67 4.73 6.22 23.46
C ASP A 67 5.74 7.28 23.89
N GLU A 68 7.01 7.11 23.53
CA GLU A 68 8.07 8.05 23.86
C GLU A 68 7.88 9.40 23.16
N LYS A 69 7.58 9.39 21.87
CA LYS A 69 7.42 10.61 21.06
C LYS A 69 6.07 11.29 21.24
N ASP A 70 5.03 10.51 21.49
CA ASP A 70 3.67 10.96 21.82
C ASP A 70 3.15 12.11 20.95
N PHE A 71 3.25 11.94 19.62
CA PHE A 71 2.83 13.00 18.69
C PHE A 71 1.39 12.84 18.17
N ILE A 72 0.71 11.73 18.50
CA ILE A 72 -0.69 11.50 18.11
C ILE A 72 -1.57 11.73 19.34
N PRO A 73 -2.38 12.80 19.39
CA PRO A 73 -3.17 13.12 20.57
C PRO A 73 -4.39 12.24 20.77
N ASP A 74 -4.86 11.59 19.69
CA ASP A 74 -6.04 10.73 19.74
C ASP A 74 -5.68 9.32 20.16
N ALA A 75 -6.61 8.62 20.82
CA ALA A 75 -6.44 7.20 21.09
C ALA A 75 -6.52 6.43 19.77
N TYR A 76 -5.64 5.47 19.59
CA TYR A 76 -5.58 4.66 18.35
C TYR A 76 -5.13 3.25 18.64
N ILE A 77 -5.42 2.35 17.70
CA ILE A 77 -4.95 0.96 17.74
C ILE A 77 -3.81 0.83 16.74
N LEU A 78 -2.68 0.32 17.20
CA LEU A 78 -1.52 0.05 16.34
C LEU A 78 -1.64 -1.36 15.75
N GLU A 79 -1.55 -1.44 14.43
CA GLU A 79 -1.54 -2.73 13.73
C GLU A 79 -0.31 -2.77 12.80
N VAL A 80 0.44 -3.86 12.87
CA VAL A 80 1.56 -4.13 11.96
C VAL A 80 1.29 -5.43 11.25
N SER A 81 1.31 -5.41 9.92
CA SER A 81 0.97 -6.60 9.13
C SER A 81 1.73 -6.59 7.79
N SER A 82 1.60 -7.70 7.06
CA SER A 82 2.07 -7.74 5.67
C SER A 82 1.08 -7.01 4.78
N PRO A 83 1.49 -6.57 3.56
CA PRO A 83 0.55 -5.97 2.61
C PRO A 83 -0.57 -6.91 2.19
N GLY A 84 -0.35 -8.23 2.34
CA GLY A 84 -1.31 -9.23 1.95
C GLY A 84 -1.36 -9.48 0.45
N LEU A 85 -2.03 -10.57 0.08
CA LEU A 85 -2.27 -10.92 -1.32
C LEU A 85 -3.45 -10.12 -1.84
N GLY A 86 -3.39 -9.71 -3.11
CA GLY A 86 -4.47 -8.92 -3.73
C GLY A 86 -4.57 -7.50 -3.22
N ARG A 87 -3.51 -6.97 -2.68
CA ARG A 87 -3.47 -5.59 -2.14
C ARG A 87 -3.81 -4.57 -3.22
N SER A 88 -4.67 -3.60 -2.85
CA SER A 88 -5.01 -2.48 -3.73
C SER A 88 -3.84 -1.50 -3.87
N LEU A 89 -3.61 -1.03 -5.09
CA LEU A 89 -2.62 0.01 -5.39
C LEU A 89 -3.33 1.35 -5.34
N LYS A 90 -2.88 2.25 -4.47
CA LYS A 90 -3.51 3.57 -4.29
C LYS A 90 -2.55 4.72 -4.49
N LYS A 91 -1.33 4.58 -4.01
CA LYS A 91 -0.29 5.64 -4.06
C LYS A 91 0.70 5.35 -5.17
N ASP A 92 1.37 6.39 -5.66
CA ASP A 92 2.38 6.25 -6.71
C ASP A 92 3.47 5.26 -6.32
N LYS A 93 3.89 5.24 -5.06
CA LYS A 93 4.88 4.26 -4.59
C LYS A 93 4.41 2.82 -4.73
N HIS A 94 3.11 2.57 -4.62
CA HIS A 94 2.53 1.23 -4.83
C HIS A 94 2.65 0.83 -6.30
N PHE A 95 2.35 1.75 -7.20
CA PHE A 95 2.46 1.51 -8.64
C PHE A 95 3.93 1.29 -9.05
N GLU A 96 4.86 2.09 -8.52
CA GLU A 96 6.28 1.93 -8.83
C GLU A 96 6.80 0.53 -8.47
N LYS A 97 6.41 0.01 -7.32
CA LYS A 97 6.82 -1.33 -6.88
C LYS A 97 6.19 -2.45 -7.70
N SER A 98 5.08 -2.15 -8.35
CA SER A 98 4.29 -3.16 -9.07
C SER A 98 4.48 -3.13 -10.58
N ILE A 99 5.39 -2.30 -11.10
CA ILE A 99 5.71 -2.29 -12.53
C ILE A 99 6.17 -3.69 -12.94
N GLY A 100 5.54 -4.25 -13.99
CA GLY A 100 5.81 -5.61 -14.46
C GLY A 100 4.93 -6.68 -13.81
N ASP A 101 4.21 -6.35 -12.75
CA ASP A 101 3.31 -7.28 -12.08
C ASP A 101 1.94 -7.29 -12.75
N GLU A 102 1.23 -8.41 -12.64
CA GLU A 102 -0.13 -8.52 -13.16
C GLU A 102 -1.11 -7.82 -12.22
N VAL A 103 -1.95 -6.96 -12.80
CA VAL A 103 -2.91 -6.18 -12.04
C VAL A 103 -4.31 -6.29 -12.66
N GLU A 104 -5.33 -6.09 -11.82
CA GLU A 104 -6.72 -5.97 -12.25
C GLU A 104 -7.14 -4.52 -12.09
N VAL A 105 -7.62 -3.92 -13.17
CA VAL A 105 -8.12 -2.54 -13.20
C VAL A 105 -9.64 -2.55 -13.30
N LYS A 106 -10.31 -1.85 -12.39
CA LYS A 106 -11.76 -1.65 -12.42
C LYS A 106 -12.05 -0.18 -12.70
N LEU A 107 -13.00 0.07 -13.59
CA LEU A 107 -13.36 1.41 -14.05
C LEU A 107 -14.71 1.85 -13.49
N PHE A 108 -14.90 3.17 -13.37
CA PHE A 108 -16.20 3.76 -13.07
C PHE A 108 -17.12 3.69 -14.31
N LYS A 109 -16.57 4.02 -15.48
CA LYS A 109 -17.29 3.98 -16.75
C LYS A 109 -16.67 2.94 -17.66
N ALA A 110 -17.50 2.09 -18.25
CA ALA A 110 -17.04 1.05 -19.16
C ALA A 110 -16.35 1.62 -20.40
N ILE A 111 -15.34 0.92 -20.89
CA ILE A 111 -14.72 1.13 -22.20
C ILE A 111 -15.08 -0.10 -23.03
N ASP A 112 -15.69 0.11 -24.18
CA ASP A 112 -16.18 -0.97 -25.05
C ASP A 112 -17.05 -1.99 -24.29
N LYS A 113 -17.92 -1.47 -23.42
CA LYS A 113 -18.85 -2.26 -22.59
C LYS A 113 -18.15 -3.10 -21.50
N GLN A 114 -16.87 -2.85 -21.22
CA GLN A 114 -16.10 -3.60 -20.25
C GLN A 114 -15.57 -2.67 -19.16
N LYS A 115 -15.75 -3.05 -17.88
CA LYS A 115 -15.28 -2.29 -16.72
C LYS A 115 -14.10 -2.92 -16.01
N GLU A 116 -13.80 -4.17 -16.31
CA GLU A 116 -12.70 -4.90 -15.66
C GLU A 116 -11.69 -5.34 -16.69
N PHE A 117 -10.42 -5.05 -16.42
CA PHE A 117 -9.32 -5.42 -17.30
C PHE A 117 -8.21 -6.04 -16.45
N VAL A 118 -7.53 -7.04 -16.99
CA VAL A 118 -6.38 -7.69 -16.36
C VAL A 118 -5.21 -7.59 -17.33
N GLY A 119 -4.04 -7.22 -16.80
CA GLY A 119 -2.83 -7.13 -17.59
C GLY A 119 -1.64 -6.79 -16.73
N TYR A 120 -0.49 -6.64 -17.36
CA TYR A 120 0.75 -6.30 -16.66
C TYR A 120 0.92 -4.78 -16.61
N LEU A 121 1.23 -4.25 -15.44
CA LEU A 121 1.44 -2.81 -15.26
C LEU A 121 2.74 -2.40 -15.97
N GLU A 122 2.61 -1.57 -17.02
CA GLU A 122 3.75 -1.10 -17.80
C GLU A 122 4.26 0.24 -17.32
N SER A 123 3.36 1.20 -17.12
CA SER A 123 3.73 2.55 -16.69
C SER A 123 2.53 3.28 -16.10
N PHE A 124 2.82 4.38 -15.46
CA PHE A 124 1.77 5.25 -14.91
C PHE A 124 2.32 6.67 -14.77
N ASN A 125 1.41 7.64 -14.70
CA ASN A 125 1.73 9.01 -14.31
C ASN A 125 0.51 9.59 -13.57
N ASP A 126 0.48 10.89 -13.35
CA ASP A 126 -0.63 11.52 -12.61
C ASP A 126 -1.97 11.43 -13.35
N GLU A 127 -1.95 11.23 -14.64
CA GLU A 127 -3.15 11.25 -15.49
C GLU A 127 -3.60 9.89 -15.98
N VAL A 128 -2.67 8.97 -16.23
CA VAL A 128 -2.96 7.69 -16.88
C VAL A 128 -2.25 6.52 -16.25
N ILE A 129 -2.81 5.33 -16.46
CA ILE A 129 -2.21 4.04 -16.12
C ILE A 129 -2.22 3.20 -17.39
N VAL A 130 -1.08 2.57 -17.71
CA VAL A 130 -0.93 1.72 -18.90
C VAL A 130 -0.67 0.28 -18.48
N ILE A 131 -1.47 -0.64 -19.00
CA ILE A 131 -1.25 -2.08 -18.83
C ILE A 131 -1.08 -2.73 -20.19
N SER A 132 -0.44 -3.91 -20.22
CA SER A 132 -0.28 -4.70 -21.44
C SER A 132 -0.85 -6.09 -21.24
N ASP A 133 -1.34 -6.69 -22.34
CA ASP A 133 -1.79 -8.07 -22.33
C ASP A 133 -0.64 -9.02 -22.72
N GLU A 134 -0.94 -10.32 -22.84
CA GLU A 134 0.07 -11.33 -23.18
C GLU A 134 0.67 -11.14 -24.57
N ASP A 135 -0.05 -10.46 -25.46
CA ASP A 135 0.40 -10.16 -26.82
C ASP A 135 1.11 -8.80 -26.93
N GLU A 136 1.44 -8.20 -25.77
CA GLU A 136 2.10 -6.90 -25.67
C GLU A 136 1.26 -5.73 -26.19
N ASN A 137 -0.05 -5.89 -26.29
CA ASN A 137 -0.96 -4.80 -26.62
C ASN A 137 -1.18 -3.92 -25.40
N GLU A 138 -0.90 -2.64 -25.52
CA GLU A 138 -1.04 -1.70 -24.41
C GLU A 138 -2.45 -1.10 -24.38
N ILE A 139 -2.99 -0.95 -23.17
CA ILE A 139 -4.27 -0.28 -22.91
C ILE A 139 -4.01 0.85 -21.92
N GLU A 140 -4.45 2.05 -22.27
CA GLU A 140 -4.29 3.23 -21.46
C GLU A 140 -5.61 3.60 -20.78
N PHE A 141 -5.58 3.86 -19.47
CA PHE A 141 -6.75 4.28 -18.70
C PHE A 141 -6.50 5.65 -18.09
N GLU A 142 -7.52 6.51 -18.11
CA GLU A 142 -7.47 7.77 -17.36
C GLU A 142 -7.62 7.45 -15.88
N ARG A 143 -6.71 7.93 -15.04
CA ARG A 143 -6.76 7.66 -13.59
C ARG A 143 -8.07 8.14 -12.98
N ALA A 144 -8.65 9.24 -13.49
CA ALA A 144 -9.94 9.74 -13.03
C ALA A 144 -11.07 8.74 -13.24
N ASN A 145 -10.94 7.82 -14.22
CA ASN A 145 -11.93 6.78 -14.51
C ASN A 145 -11.61 5.44 -13.82
N VAL A 146 -10.46 5.34 -13.17
CA VAL A 146 -10.06 4.09 -12.49
C VAL A 146 -10.64 4.05 -11.09
N ALA A 147 -11.53 3.08 -10.83
CA ALA A 147 -12.13 2.88 -9.52
C ALA A 147 -11.18 2.16 -8.58
N SER A 148 -10.47 1.15 -9.07
CA SER A 148 -9.49 0.43 -8.27
C SER A 148 -8.46 -0.29 -9.14
N VAL A 149 -7.27 -0.53 -8.58
CA VAL A 149 -6.24 -1.38 -9.17
C VAL A 149 -5.77 -2.33 -8.07
N ARG A 150 -5.72 -3.62 -8.37
CA ARG A 150 -5.28 -4.65 -7.42
C ARG A 150 -4.26 -5.57 -8.06
N LEU A 151 -3.33 -6.07 -7.24
CA LEU A 151 -2.43 -7.13 -7.69
C LEU A 151 -3.23 -8.42 -7.89
N VAL A 152 -2.97 -9.11 -9.00
CA VAL A 152 -3.57 -10.42 -9.26
C VAL A 152 -2.72 -11.48 -8.58
N VAL A 153 -3.38 -12.38 -7.86
CA VAL A 153 -2.71 -13.46 -7.13
C VAL A 153 -2.97 -14.77 -7.84
N HIS A 154 -1.90 -15.48 -8.14
CA HIS A 154 -1.96 -16.82 -8.75
C HIS A 154 -1.63 -17.87 -7.69
N PHE A 155 -2.48 -18.88 -7.60
CA PHE A 155 -2.28 -19.98 -6.67
C PHE A 155 -1.84 -21.26 -7.40
#